data_24098294eb9fe2e8ab3796cec91b7507
#
_entry.id   24098294eb9fe2e8ab3796cec91b7507
#
_cell.length_a   1.000
_cell.length_b   1.000
_cell.length_c   1.000
_cell.angle_alpha   90.00
_cell.angle_beta   90.00
_cell.angle_gamma   90.00
#
_symmetry.space_group_name_H-M   'P 1'
#
loop_
_entity.id
_entity.type
_entity.pdbx_description
1 polymer ?
#
loop_
_entity_poly.entity_id
_entity_poly.type
_entity_poly.pdbx_seq_one_letter_code
_entity_poly.pdbx_strand_id
1 'polypeptide(L)'
;GGLGIRVETRGFQWNNPLVKNALFFEYNITNISDFDINEVSFGYWVDNAIGSDGNTDEVGYFDTYLDLSYSWDIDGVGLGTIVPGIMGFAFLESPGISTDNVDNDQDGIVDESRGYDKGFWYENPYGGISDLNQFLEFYNLEESDLKAHWSGDEDQDWYGSTINDDGSCNPNDDVGLDGIGPGDLNYSGPDEGECNGQPDCAEGLGCEPNFGETDISESDMIGLTTFQLFPIDEAGHSNNTGIWFYNDS
;
A
#
# COMPACT_ATOMS: atom_id res chain seq x y z
N GLY A 1 -18.63 18.81 -24.18
CA GLY A 1 -19.09 18.14 -22.98
C GLY A 1 -18.06 17.13 -22.53
N GLY A 2 -17.81 17.06 -21.25
CA GLY A 2 -16.99 16.03 -20.62
C GLY A 2 -17.86 15.09 -19.76
N LEU A 3 -17.24 14.13 -19.11
CA LEU A 3 -17.92 13.18 -18.24
C LEU A 3 -18.36 13.79 -16.88
N GLY A 4 -18.01 15.05 -16.63
CA GLY A 4 -18.28 15.68 -15.33
C GLY A 4 -17.34 15.23 -14.22
N ILE A 5 -16.17 14.73 -14.59
CA ILE A 5 -15.11 14.33 -13.66
C ILE A 5 -13.95 15.33 -13.81
N ARG A 6 -13.40 15.76 -12.68
CA ARG A 6 -12.16 16.52 -12.60
C ARG A 6 -11.10 15.64 -11.99
N VAL A 7 -9.96 15.53 -12.67
CA VAL A 7 -8.76 14.83 -12.19
C VAL A 7 -7.67 15.87 -11.97
N GLU A 8 -7.17 15.95 -10.76
CA GLU A 8 -6.02 16.77 -10.39
C GLU A 8 -4.86 15.83 -10.05
N THR A 9 -3.71 16.08 -10.65
CA THR A 9 -2.54 15.21 -10.44
C THR A 9 -1.42 16.02 -9.84
N ARG A 10 -0.76 15.46 -8.82
CA ARG A 10 0.51 15.96 -8.29
C ARG A 10 1.59 14.92 -8.50
N GLY A 11 2.77 15.37 -8.91
CA GLY A 11 3.94 14.51 -9.05
C GLY A 11 5.01 14.93 -8.05
N PHE A 12 5.68 13.95 -7.44
CA PHE A 12 6.72 14.18 -6.43
C PHE A 12 7.99 13.42 -6.79
N GLN A 13 9.12 14.03 -6.53
CA GLN A 13 10.43 13.40 -6.65
C GLN A 13 11.34 13.94 -5.55
N TRP A 14 12.07 13.05 -4.91
CA TRP A 14 13.02 13.41 -3.85
C TRP A 14 14.46 13.14 -4.25
N ASN A 15 15.38 13.98 -3.80
CA ASN A 15 16.81 13.77 -3.94
C ASN A 15 17.40 12.89 -2.81
N ASN A 16 16.63 11.90 -2.38
CA ASN A 16 17.10 10.88 -1.43
C ASN A 16 17.65 9.68 -2.22
N PRO A 17 18.85 9.16 -1.90
CA PRO A 17 19.45 8.02 -2.60
C PRO A 17 18.56 6.80 -2.74
N LEU A 18 17.67 6.54 -1.79
CA LEU A 18 16.76 5.39 -1.81
C LEU A 18 15.62 5.54 -2.81
N VAL A 19 15.15 6.77 -3.03
CA VAL A 19 13.97 7.04 -3.87
C VAL A 19 14.22 8.00 -5.03
N LYS A 20 15.47 8.36 -5.30
CA LYS A 20 15.84 9.32 -6.37
C LYS A 20 15.41 8.88 -7.77
N ASN A 21 15.22 7.58 -7.97
CA ASN A 21 14.81 6.99 -9.24
C ASN A 21 13.30 6.67 -9.27
N ALA A 22 12.55 7.07 -8.25
CA ALA A 22 11.11 6.92 -8.18
C ALA A 22 10.41 8.27 -8.42
N LEU A 23 9.28 8.22 -9.08
CA LEU A 23 8.32 9.32 -9.21
C LEU A 23 7.02 8.87 -8.55
N PHE A 24 6.49 9.69 -7.67
CA PHE A 24 5.23 9.42 -7.00
C PHE A 24 4.16 10.32 -7.60
N PHE A 25 2.99 9.76 -7.83
CA PHE A 25 1.86 10.49 -8.39
C PHE A 25 0.65 10.34 -7.48
N GLU A 26 0.06 11.45 -7.13
CA GLU A 26 -1.21 11.52 -6.43
C GLU A 26 -2.29 12.01 -7.39
N TYR A 27 -3.42 11.34 -7.42
CA TYR A 27 -4.55 11.68 -8.25
C TYR A 27 -5.76 12.02 -7.38
N ASN A 28 -6.27 13.23 -7.47
CA ASN A 28 -7.49 13.63 -6.82
C ASN A 28 -8.62 13.64 -7.85
N ILE A 29 -9.56 12.74 -7.71
CA ILE A 29 -10.66 12.53 -8.65
C ILE A 29 -11.95 13.06 -8.03
N THR A 30 -12.57 14.04 -8.66
CA THR A 30 -13.77 14.70 -8.16
C THR A 30 -14.90 14.61 -9.16
N ASN A 31 -16.08 14.17 -8.72
CA ASN A 31 -17.31 14.35 -9.50
C ASN A 31 -17.73 15.83 -9.45
N ILE A 32 -17.74 16.48 -10.60
CA ILE A 32 -18.18 17.87 -10.78
C ILE A 32 -19.46 17.96 -11.61
N SER A 33 -20.14 16.83 -11.84
CA SER A 33 -21.43 16.77 -12.53
C SER A 33 -22.58 17.03 -11.56
N ASP A 34 -23.76 17.25 -12.11
CA ASP A 34 -25.02 17.36 -11.34
C ASP A 34 -25.65 15.98 -11.04
N PHE A 35 -24.93 14.88 -11.33
CA PHE A 35 -25.42 13.52 -11.20
C PHE A 35 -24.51 12.70 -10.31
N ASP A 36 -25.08 11.75 -9.58
CA ASP A 36 -24.32 10.71 -8.90
C ASP A 36 -23.71 9.76 -9.92
N ILE A 37 -22.45 9.41 -9.73
CA ILE A 37 -21.74 8.41 -10.52
C ILE A 37 -21.56 7.23 -9.59
N ASN A 38 -22.36 6.19 -9.80
CA ASN A 38 -22.43 5.05 -8.89
C ASN A 38 -21.24 4.11 -9.00
N GLU A 39 -20.58 4.08 -10.16
CA GLU A 39 -19.41 3.23 -10.38
C GLU A 39 -18.37 3.98 -11.19
N VAL A 40 -17.13 3.99 -10.72
CA VAL A 40 -15.98 4.57 -11.40
C VAL A 40 -14.84 3.58 -11.33
N SER A 41 -14.28 3.25 -12.48
CA SER A 41 -13.02 2.52 -12.53
C SER A 41 -11.91 3.46 -12.96
N PHE A 42 -10.84 3.52 -12.20
CA PHE A 42 -9.61 4.20 -12.55
C PHE A 42 -8.57 3.16 -12.97
N GLY A 43 -8.03 3.31 -14.17
CA GLY A 43 -7.03 2.38 -14.68
C GLY A 43 -5.79 3.11 -15.17
N TYR A 44 -4.63 2.48 -15.03
CA TYR A 44 -3.38 2.95 -15.60
C TYR A 44 -3.02 2.09 -16.81
N TRP A 45 -2.86 2.72 -17.95
CA TRP A 45 -2.36 2.05 -19.16
C TRP A 45 -0.86 2.28 -19.28
N VAL A 46 -0.12 1.19 -19.34
CA VAL A 46 1.33 1.20 -19.46
C VAL A 46 1.76 0.56 -20.77
N ASP A 47 2.46 1.31 -21.59
CA ASP A 47 3.04 0.87 -22.85
C ASP A 47 4.45 1.50 -22.92
N ASN A 48 5.44 0.75 -22.47
CA ASN A 48 6.82 1.21 -22.36
C ASN A 48 7.63 0.78 -23.57
N ALA A 49 8.41 1.69 -24.13
CA ALA A 49 9.47 1.40 -25.08
C ALA A 49 10.83 1.49 -24.36
N ILE A 50 11.26 0.38 -23.79
CA ILE A 50 12.53 0.28 -23.07
C ILE A 50 13.68 0.13 -24.06
N GLY A 51 14.75 0.90 -23.88
CA GLY A 51 15.87 0.86 -24.82
C GLY A 51 15.73 1.79 -26.02
N SER A 52 14.53 2.01 -26.54
CA SER A 52 14.21 2.94 -27.67
C SER A 52 15.02 2.66 -28.95
N ASP A 53 15.43 1.44 -29.19
CA ASP A 53 16.23 1.06 -30.36
C ASP A 53 15.39 0.66 -31.57
N GLY A 54 14.07 0.58 -31.41
CA GLY A 54 13.09 0.27 -32.46
C GLY A 54 12.85 -1.21 -32.65
N ASN A 55 13.39 -2.06 -31.79
CA ASN A 55 13.04 -3.46 -31.70
C ASN A 55 11.72 -3.62 -30.94
N THR A 56 11.11 -4.79 -31.03
CA THR A 56 9.87 -5.17 -30.32
C THR A 56 10.17 -6.28 -29.33
N ASP A 57 11.22 -6.09 -28.55
CA ASP A 57 11.74 -7.08 -27.61
C ASP A 57 11.56 -6.68 -26.15
N GLU A 58 10.75 -5.67 -25.89
CA GLU A 58 10.31 -5.35 -24.54
C GLU A 58 9.38 -6.43 -24.01
N VAL A 59 9.59 -6.79 -22.76
CA VAL A 59 8.76 -7.74 -22.02
C VAL A 59 8.18 -7.06 -20.78
N GLY A 60 6.91 -7.35 -20.51
CA GLY A 60 6.23 -6.91 -19.31
C GLY A 60 5.87 -8.09 -18.41
N TYR A 61 5.88 -7.82 -17.12
CA TYR A 61 5.43 -8.73 -16.06
C TYR A 61 4.62 -7.95 -15.03
N PHE A 62 3.74 -8.65 -14.33
CA PHE A 62 3.02 -8.12 -13.19
C PHE A 62 3.30 -8.98 -11.95
N ASP A 63 3.77 -8.35 -10.88
CA ASP A 63 3.97 -8.95 -9.58
C ASP A 63 2.73 -8.67 -8.72
N THR A 64 2.00 -9.73 -8.37
CA THR A 64 0.75 -9.63 -7.61
C THR A 64 0.94 -9.38 -6.12
N TYR A 65 2.13 -9.60 -5.60
CA TYR A 65 2.45 -9.33 -4.20
C TYR A 65 2.81 -7.86 -3.97
N LEU A 66 3.42 -7.23 -4.98
CA LEU A 66 3.86 -5.83 -4.92
C LEU A 66 2.94 -4.88 -5.67
N ASP A 67 1.87 -5.37 -6.28
CA ASP A 67 0.99 -4.61 -7.18
C ASP A 67 1.79 -3.80 -8.22
N LEU A 68 2.84 -4.44 -8.74
CA LEU A 68 3.87 -3.83 -9.56
C LEU A 68 3.86 -4.38 -10.98
N SER A 69 3.50 -3.54 -11.94
CA SER A 69 3.79 -3.80 -13.36
C SER A 69 5.20 -3.31 -13.68
N TYR A 70 6.02 -4.15 -14.30
CA TYR A 70 7.34 -3.74 -14.76
C TYR A 70 7.72 -4.33 -16.10
N SER A 71 8.58 -3.62 -16.81
CA SER A 71 9.06 -4.01 -18.13
C SER A 71 10.55 -3.77 -18.29
N TRP A 72 11.15 -4.58 -19.15
CA TRP A 72 12.56 -4.53 -19.48
C TRP A 72 12.76 -4.93 -20.94
N ASP A 73 13.93 -4.63 -21.46
CA ASP A 73 14.42 -5.03 -22.77
C ASP A 73 15.12 -6.40 -22.65
N ILE A 74 14.76 -7.36 -23.54
CA ILE A 74 15.25 -8.75 -23.42
C ILE A 74 16.73 -8.87 -23.75
N ASP A 75 17.18 -8.21 -24.82
CA ASP A 75 18.56 -8.33 -25.31
C ASP A 75 19.52 -7.44 -24.53
N GLY A 76 18.98 -6.49 -23.72
CA GLY A 76 19.75 -5.57 -22.90
C GLY A 76 20.53 -4.52 -23.70
N VAL A 77 20.13 -4.24 -24.96
CA VAL A 77 20.83 -3.35 -25.87
C VAL A 77 19.88 -2.27 -26.40
N GLY A 78 19.93 -1.10 -25.84
CA GLY A 78 19.16 0.05 -26.30
C GLY A 78 19.85 0.89 -27.36
N LEU A 79 19.19 1.96 -27.79
CA LEU A 79 19.67 2.90 -28.81
C LEU A 79 21.09 3.39 -28.52
N GLY A 80 21.96 3.22 -29.50
CA GLY A 80 23.37 3.63 -29.37
C GLY A 80 24.20 2.74 -28.47
N THR A 81 23.80 1.48 -28.26
CA THR A 81 24.47 0.51 -27.37
C THR A 81 24.41 0.84 -25.88
N ILE A 82 23.43 1.62 -25.48
CA ILE A 82 23.16 1.89 -24.07
C ILE A 82 22.53 0.64 -23.45
N VAL A 83 22.96 0.27 -22.25
CA VAL A 83 22.27 -0.77 -21.47
C VAL A 83 21.02 -0.13 -20.84
N PRO A 84 19.82 -0.53 -21.27
CA PRO A 84 18.59 0.02 -20.70
C PRO A 84 18.36 -0.46 -19.26
N GLY A 85 17.53 0.27 -18.53
CA GLY A 85 17.09 -0.12 -17.19
C GLY A 85 15.79 -0.91 -17.22
N ILE A 86 15.21 -1.08 -16.04
CA ILE A 86 13.88 -1.61 -15.82
C ILE A 86 12.97 -0.43 -15.44
N MET A 87 11.75 -0.40 -15.95
CA MET A 87 10.75 0.58 -15.58
C MET A 87 9.54 -0.12 -14.98
N GLY A 88 9.06 0.37 -13.86
CA GLY A 88 7.90 -0.20 -13.18
C GLY A 88 6.90 0.86 -12.74
N PHE A 89 5.65 0.41 -12.57
CA PHE A 89 4.54 1.17 -12.03
C PHE A 89 3.90 0.33 -10.92
N ALA A 90 3.98 0.82 -9.70
CA ALA A 90 3.32 0.21 -8.55
C ALA A 90 2.06 0.99 -8.20
N PHE A 91 0.99 0.28 -7.90
CA PHE A 91 -0.11 0.82 -7.13
C PHE A 91 0.38 0.93 -5.67
N LEU A 92 0.05 2.00 -5.00
CA LEU A 92 0.46 2.19 -3.61
C LEU A 92 -0.77 2.14 -2.69
N GLU A 93 -1.71 3.06 -2.88
CA GLU A 93 -2.92 3.09 -2.05
C GLU A 93 -4.05 3.88 -2.71
N SER A 94 -5.28 3.60 -2.28
CA SER A 94 -6.45 4.45 -2.45
C SER A 94 -6.85 5.04 -1.09
N PRO A 95 -7.71 6.06 -1.04
CA PRO A 95 -8.27 6.51 0.22
C PRO A 95 -9.10 5.40 0.89
N GLY A 96 -8.94 5.22 2.20
CA GLY A 96 -9.83 4.39 3.00
C GLY A 96 -11.21 5.02 3.21
N ILE A 97 -12.22 4.20 3.44
CA ILE A 97 -13.61 4.62 3.70
C ILE A 97 -14.07 4.08 5.05
N SER A 98 -13.52 4.62 6.12
CA SER A 98 -13.70 4.15 7.51
C SER A 98 -15.05 4.52 8.14
N THR A 99 -16.13 4.71 7.36
CA THR A 99 -17.41 5.19 7.90
C THR A 99 -18.66 4.72 7.14
N ASP A 100 -18.56 3.75 6.25
CA ASP A 100 -19.68 3.31 5.43
C ASP A 100 -20.28 1.97 5.86
N ASN A 101 -19.71 1.31 6.86
CA ASN A 101 -20.03 -0.01 7.39
C ASN A 101 -19.90 -1.12 6.34
N VAL A 102 -18.93 -0.98 5.47
CA VAL A 102 -18.56 -1.99 4.48
C VAL A 102 -17.08 -2.31 4.69
N ASP A 103 -16.73 -3.55 4.58
CA ASP A 103 -15.37 -4.03 4.43
C ASP A 103 -14.96 -3.81 2.96
N ASN A 104 -14.24 -2.71 2.67
CA ASN A 104 -14.00 -2.24 1.30
C ASN A 104 -12.86 -2.97 0.61
N ASP A 105 -11.87 -3.46 1.34
CA ASP A 105 -10.74 -4.21 0.81
C ASP A 105 -10.85 -5.72 1.02
N GLN A 106 -11.90 -6.15 1.73
CA GLN A 106 -12.23 -7.54 1.95
C GLN A 106 -11.18 -8.27 2.80
N ASP A 107 -10.68 -7.61 3.82
CA ASP A 107 -9.72 -8.17 4.78
C ASP A 107 -10.37 -8.85 6.00
N GLY A 108 -11.69 -8.64 6.21
CA GLY A 108 -12.47 -9.21 7.32
C GLY A 108 -12.66 -8.26 8.49
N ILE A 109 -12.22 -7.02 8.38
CA ILE A 109 -12.50 -5.90 9.29
C ILE A 109 -13.48 -4.95 8.61
N VAL A 110 -14.06 -4.02 9.31
CA VAL A 110 -15.03 -3.06 8.78
C VAL A 110 -14.73 -1.68 9.32
N ASP A 111 -14.63 -0.69 8.43
CA ASP A 111 -14.40 0.70 8.79
C ASP A 111 -13.08 0.94 9.55
N GLU A 112 -12.02 0.16 9.30
CA GLU A 112 -10.71 0.39 9.91
C GLU A 112 -10.10 1.70 9.43
N SER A 113 -9.27 2.28 10.28
CA SER A 113 -8.73 3.61 10.04
C SER A 113 -7.38 3.80 10.69
N ARG A 114 -6.42 4.22 9.91
CA ARG A 114 -5.09 4.65 10.38
C ARG A 114 -5.19 5.90 11.26
N GLY A 115 -5.72 5.72 12.47
CA GLY A 115 -5.91 6.77 13.44
C GLY A 115 -4.70 6.93 14.37
N TYR A 116 -4.71 8.02 15.17
CA TYR A 116 -3.69 8.26 16.21
C TYR A 116 -4.12 7.76 17.57
N ASP A 117 -5.31 7.18 17.70
CA ASP A 117 -5.88 6.75 18.98
C ASP A 117 -5.78 5.23 19.09
N LYS A 118 -4.92 4.77 19.98
CA LYS A 118 -4.80 3.34 20.30
C LYS A 118 -6.10 2.70 20.80
N GLY A 119 -7.07 3.49 21.22
CA GLY A 119 -8.35 3.02 21.72
C GLY A 119 -8.23 2.30 23.08
N PHE A 120 -8.80 1.13 23.15
CA PHE A 120 -8.82 0.30 24.36
C PHE A 120 -8.29 -1.10 24.08
N TRP A 121 -7.87 -1.78 25.17
CA TRP A 121 -7.29 -3.12 25.07
C TRP A 121 -8.37 -4.19 24.90
N TYR A 122 -8.29 -4.98 23.84
CA TYR A 122 -9.05 -6.21 23.65
C TYR A 122 -8.32 -7.39 24.31
N GLU A 123 -8.92 -7.98 25.36
CA GLU A 123 -8.44 -9.27 25.91
C GLU A 123 -8.85 -10.45 25.00
N ASN A 124 -9.94 -10.27 24.23
CA ASN A 124 -10.42 -11.25 23.29
C ASN A 124 -9.72 -11.06 21.95
N PRO A 125 -8.95 -12.04 21.44
CA PRO A 125 -8.22 -11.92 20.19
C PRO A 125 -9.10 -11.76 18.94
N TYR A 126 -10.39 -11.99 19.06
CA TYR A 126 -11.36 -11.78 17.97
C TYR A 126 -12.02 -10.39 18.01
N GLY A 127 -11.57 -9.51 18.88
CA GLY A 127 -12.12 -8.15 18.98
C GLY A 127 -11.93 -7.39 17.68
N GLY A 128 -12.94 -6.70 17.19
CA GLY A 128 -12.85 -5.93 15.92
C GLY A 128 -13.09 -6.76 14.64
N ILE A 129 -12.74 -8.04 14.61
CA ILE A 129 -12.85 -8.88 13.42
C ILE A 129 -14.33 -9.14 13.09
N SER A 130 -14.75 -8.80 11.88
CA SER A 130 -16.13 -8.98 11.38
C SER A 130 -16.33 -10.32 10.66
N ASP A 131 -15.34 -10.78 9.90
CA ASP A 131 -15.28 -12.11 9.26
C ASP A 131 -13.92 -12.77 9.51
N LEU A 132 -13.91 -13.72 10.45
CA LEU A 132 -12.70 -14.40 10.88
C LEU A 132 -12.03 -15.20 9.75
N ASN A 133 -12.79 -15.82 8.86
CA ASN A 133 -12.17 -16.63 7.81
C ASN A 133 -11.48 -15.74 6.78
N GLN A 134 -12.12 -14.63 6.45
CA GLN A 134 -11.57 -13.64 5.53
C GLN A 134 -10.32 -13.00 6.11
N PHE A 135 -10.34 -12.59 7.37
CA PHE A 135 -9.19 -12.03 8.09
C PHE A 135 -7.99 -13.00 8.07
N LEU A 136 -8.18 -14.25 8.44
CA LEU A 136 -7.12 -15.25 8.46
C LEU A 136 -6.54 -15.53 7.07
N GLU A 137 -7.39 -15.51 6.03
CA GLU A 137 -6.96 -15.69 4.63
C GLU A 137 -6.18 -14.48 4.12
N PHE A 138 -6.66 -13.27 4.38
CA PHE A 138 -6.07 -12.03 3.90
C PHE A 138 -4.66 -11.81 4.49
N TYR A 139 -4.54 -11.89 5.82
CA TYR A 139 -3.28 -11.72 6.53
C TYR A 139 -2.41 -13.00 6.57
N ASN A 140 -2.87 -14.09 5.96
CA ASN A 140 -2.18 -15.38 5.94
C ASN A 140 -1.83 -15.89 7.35
N LEU A 141 -2.78 -15.80 8.27
CA LEU A 141 -2.67 -16.19 9.68
C LEU A 141 -3.41 -17.50 9.95
N GLU A 142 -3.00 -18.17 11.04
CA GLU A 142 -3.80 -19.22 11.66
C GLU A 142 -4.52 -18.67 12.92
N GLU A 143 -5.65 -19.24 13.29
CA GLU A 143 -6.40 -18.80 14.49
C GLU A 143 -5.56 -18.78 15.77
N SER A 144 -4.49 -19.59 15.83
CA SER A 144 -3.52 -19.62 16.94
C SER A 144 -2.57 -18.43 16.97
N ASP A 145 -2.49 -17.65 15.90
CA ASP A 145 -1.61 -16.49 15.79
C ASP A 145 -2.28 -15.23 16.35
N LEU A 146 -3.61 -15.28 16.47
CA LEU A 146 -4.38 -14.16 17.01
C LEU A 146 -4.02 -13.89 18.48
N LYS A 147 -3.89 -12.62 18.81
CA LYS A 147 -3.46 -12.15 20.14
C LYS A 147 -4.41 -11.10 20.71
N ALA A 148 -4.32 -10.87 22.00
CA ALA A 148 -4.91 -9.67 22.59
C ALA A 148 -4.17 -8.43 22.07
N HIS A 149 -4.91 -7.37 21.74
CA HIS A 149 -4.39 -6.21 21.02
C HIS A 149 -5.11 -4.92 21.41
N TRP A 150 -4.59 -3.80 20.96
CA TRP A 150 -5.27 -2.51 21.07
C TRP A 150 -6.32 -2.39 19.97
N SER A 151 -7.42 -1.70 20.22
CA SER A 151 -8.48 -1.56 19.23
C SER A 151 -8.14 -0.64 18.06
N GLY A 152 -7.01 0.03 18.11
CA GLY A 152 -6.44 0.78 17.01
C GLY A 152 -5.28 0.07 16.31
N ASP A 153 -4.95 -1.16 16.72
CA ASP A 153 -4.10 -2.14 16.06
C ASP A 153 -5.04 -3.23 15.56
N GLU A 154 -5.80 -2.91 14.51
CA GLU A 154 -6.98 -3.68 14.10
C GLU A 154 -6.60 -4.99 13.43
N ASP A 155 -5.48 -5.03 12.71
CA ASP A 155 -4.93 -6.23 12.08
C ASP A 155 -4.01 -7.05 12.99
N GLN A 156 -3.73 -6.55 14.19
CA GLN A 156 -2.97 -7.20 15.25
C GLN A 156 -1.48 -7.41 14.95
N ASP A 157 -0.86 -6.56 14.16
CA ASP A 157 0.54 -6.74 13.79
C ASP A 157 1.52 -5.89 14.61
N TRP A 158 1.04 -4.88 15.36
CA TRP A 158 1.89 -4.15 16.32
C TRP A 158 2.38 -5.04 17.47
N TYR A 159 3.67 -5.02 17.74
CA TYR A 159 4.31 -5.81 18.79
C TYR A 159 4.89 -4.91 19.88
N GLY A 160 4.25 -4.91 21.04
CA GLY A 160 4.74 -4.21 22.22
C GLY A 160 6.10 -4.70 22.71
N SER A 161 6.71 -3.88 23.56
CA SER A 161 8.02 -4.16 24.12
C SER A 161 8.05 -5.42 24.99
N THR A 162 9.23 -6.02 25.05
CA THR A 162 9.52 -7.16 25.91
C THR A 162 10.68 -6.86 26.85
N ILE A 163 10.64 -7.39 28.07
CA ILE A 163 11.72 -7.25 29.05
C ILE A 163 12.65 -8.46 28.98
N ASN A 164 13.92 -8.21 28.72
CA ASN A 164 14.96 -9.21 28.67
C ASN A 164 15.33 -9.75 30.07
N ASP A 165 16.07 -10.85 30.13
CA ASP A 165 16.50 -11.46 31.39
C ASP A 165 17.40 -10.56 32.27
N ASP A 166 18.08 -9.59 31.66
CA ASP A 166 18.93 -8.61 32.37
C ASP A 166 18.15 -7.38 32.81
N GLY A 167 16.85 -7.30 32.54
CA GLY A 167 15.97 -6.18 32.87
C GLY A 167 16.00 -5.05 31.84
N SER A 168 16.74 -5.21 30.74
CA SER A 168 16.67 -4.26 29.62
C SER A 168 15.39 -4.46 28.82
N CYS A 169 14.91 -3.39 28.20
CA CYS A 169 13.79 -3.43 27.30
C CYS A 169 14.26 -3.76 25.87
N ASN A 170 13.51 -4.62 25.18
CA ASN A 170 13.52 -4.75 23.74
C ASN A 170 12.21 -4.13 23.23
N PRO A 171 12.24 -2.99 22.54
CA PRO A 171 11.02 -2.26 22.20
C PRO A 171 10.15 -3.00 21.19
N ASN A 172 10.70 -3.79 20.26
CA ASN A 172 9.99 -4.27 19.07
C ASN A 172 9.44 -3.05 18.31
N ASP A 173 8.10 -2.90 18.20
CA ASP A 173 7.45 -1.74 17.57
C ASP A 173 7.20 -0.59 18.54
N ASP A 174 7.26 -0.83 19.86
CA ASP A 174 7.12 0.14 20.97
C ASP A 174 8.40 1.00 21.11
N VAL A 175 8.66 1.80 20.05
CA VAL A 175 9.88 2.61 19.88
C VAL A 175 9.69 4.09 20.21
N GLY A 176 8.54 4.47 20.70
CA GLY A 176 8.23 5.81 21.18
C GLY A 176 7.76 6.79 20.09
N LEU A 177 7.54 8.03 20.50
CA LEU A 177 6.87 9.06 19.70
C LEU A 177 7.62 9.48 18.44
N ASP A 178 8.93 9.26 18.35
CA ASP A 178 9.70 9.61 17.16
C ASP A 178 9.76 8.46 16.14
N GLY A 179 9.21 7.29 16.47
CA GLY A 179 9.18 6.11 15.61
C GLY A 179 10.56 5.53 15.30
N ILE A 180 11.60 5.85 16.12
CA ILE A 180 12.99 5.49 15.85
C ILE A 180 13.54 4.62 16.98
N GLY A 181 13.71 3.34 16.73
CA GLY A 181 14.19 2.37 17.71
C GLY A 181 15.71 2.18 17.75
N PRO A 182 16.22 1.39 18.72
CA PRO A 182 17.65 1.15 18.94
C PRO A 182 18.45 0.58 17.75
N GLY A 183 17.77 0.09 16.71
CA GLY A 183 18.39 -0.43 15.48
C GLY A 183 18.53 0.60 14.37
N ASP A 184 17.93 1.77 14.50
CA ASP A 184 17.81 2.75 13.44
C ASP A 184 18.99 3.71 13.36
N LEU A 185 19.22 4.22 12.14
CA LEU A 185 20.38 5.07 11.82
C LEU A 185 20.45 6.38 12.61
N ASN A 186 19.33 6.88 13.08
CA ASN A 186 19.25 8.18 13.75
C ASN A 186 18.83 8.04 15.22
N TYR A 187 18.86 6.84 15.78
CA TYR A 187 18.52 6.63 17.17
C TYR A 187 19.43 7.40 18.11
N SER A 188 18.86 8.28 18.89
CA SER A 188 19.59 9.16 19.82
C SER A 188 19.53 8.73 21.29
N GLY A 189 18.85 7.64 21.55
CA GLY A 189 18.52 7.13 22.89
C GLY A 189 17.01 7.16 23.11
N PRO A 190 16.52 6.47 24.16
CA PRO A 190 15.09 6.35 24.42
C PRO A 190 14.39 7.70 24.54
N ASP A 191 13.23 7.80 23.94
CA ASP A 191 12.36 8.97 24.01
C ASP A 191 11.05 8.70 24.80
N GLU A 192 10.13 9.63 24.74
CA GLU A 192 8.83 9.50 25.40
C GLU A 192 7.99 8.45 24.64
N GLY A 193 7.46 7.47 25.36
CA GLY A 193 6.67 6.36 24.84
C GLY A 193 7.47 5.08 24.70
N GLU A 194 8.75 5.13 24.35
CA GLU A 194 9.56 3.92 24.13
C GLU A 194 9.48 2.94 25.31
N CYS A 195 9.12 1.69 25.02
CA CYS A 195 9.01 0.63 26.04
C CYS A 195 7.91 0.84 27.09
N ASN A 196 6.83 1.47 26.74
CA ASN A 196 5.71 1.69 27.65
C ASN A 196 4.59 0.62 27.55
N GLY A 197 4.66 -0.28 26.56
CA GLY A 197 3.73 -1.39 26.32
C GLY A 197 2.42 -0.99 25.67
N GLN A 198 2.39 0.12 24.97
CA GLN A 198 1.21 0.61 24.24
C GLN A 198 1.67 1.35 22.99
N PRO A 199 0.89 1.27 21.88
CA PRO A 199 1.24 2.02 20.69
C PRO A 199 1.06 3.52 20.92
N ASP A 200 1.99 4.29 20.42
CA ASP A 200 2.04 5.73 20.58
C ASP A 200 2.11 6.44 19.21
N CYS A 201 1.37 7.54 19.12
CA CYS A 201 1.37 8.45 17.99
C CYS A 201 1.45 9.90 18.47
N ALA A 202 2.08 10.75 17.66
CA ALA A 202 2.06 12.19 17.92
C ALA A 202 1.79 12.98 16.63
N GLU A 203 0.82 13.88 16.68
CA GLU A 203 0.48 14.75 15.54
C GLU A 203 1.73 15.50 15.02
N GLY A 204 2.06 15.25 13.75
CA GLY A 204 3.21 15.86 13.08
C GLY A 204 4.56 15.19 13.32
N LEU A 205 4.62 14.13 14.13
CA LEU A 205 5.79 13.26 14.28
C LEU A 205 5.57 11.90 13.62
N GLY A 206 4.35 11.41 13.61
CA GLY A 206 3.94 10.12 13.07
C GLY A 206 3.52 9.15 14.17
N CYS A 207 3.47 7.89 13.82
CA CYS A 207 3.16 6.78 14.72
C CYS A 207 4.33 5.80 14.79
N GLU A 208 4.30 4.92 15.76
CA GLU A 208 5.16 3.75 15.82
C GLU A 208 4.99 2.85 14.60
N PRO A 209 6.00 2.03 14.24
CA PRO A 209 5.86 1.04 13.17
C PRO A 209 4.65 0.13 13.41
N ASN A 210 3.99 -0.28 12.32
CA ASN A 210 2.84 -1.16 12.37
C ASN A 210 1.70 -0.63 13.26
N PHE A 211 1.50 0.71 13.24
CA PHE A 211 0.39 1.34 13.93
C PHE A 211 0.00 2.67 13.27
N GLY A 212 -1.29 2.89 13.07
CA GLY A 212 -1.88 4.12 12.62
C GLY A 212 -1.32 4.63 11.27
N GLU A 213 -0.78 5.84 11.20
CA GLU A 213 -0.28 6.40 9.94
C GLU A 213 0.85 5.61 9.28
N THR A 214 1.61 4.85 10.04
CA THR A 214 2.72 4.04 9.51
C THR A 214 2.25 2.68 9.01
N ASP A 215 1.02 2.31 9.33
CA ASP A 215 0.41 1.06 8.92
C ASP A 215 -0.62 1.26 7.80
N ILE A 216 -0.29 0.71 6.65
CA ILE A 216 -1.17 0.76 5.47
C ILE A 216 -2.28 -0.29 5.55
N SER A 217 -2.03 -1.40 6.22
CA SER A 217 -2.99 -2.49 6.36
C SER A 217 -4.16 -2.15 7.28
N GLU A 218 -4.02 -1.16 8.14
CA GLU A 218 -5.12 -0.59 8.93
C GLU A 218 -5.96 0.44 8.16
N SER A 219 -6.13 0.32 6.88
CA SER A 219 -6.90 1.28 6.10
C SER A 219 -7.91 0.57 5.23
N ASP A 220 -9.21 0.69 5.54
CA ASP A 220 -10.32 0.19 4.73
C ASP A 220 -10.30 0.76 3.30
N MET A 221 -9.20 0.48 2.61
CA MET A 221 -8.89 1.04 1.30
C MET A 221 -9.25 0.05 0.19
N ILE A 222 -9.79 0.58 -0.89
CA ILE A 222 -10.02 -0.19 -2.10
C ILE A 222 -8.67 -0.45 -2.78
N GLY A 223 -8.19 -1.68 -2.69
CA GLY A 223 -6.95 -2.13 -3.30
C GLY A 223 -6.99 -2.17 -4.83
N LEU A 224 -5.94 -2.70 -5.44
CA LEU A 224 -5.90 -2.94 -6.88
C LEU A 224 -6.83 -4.10 -7.25
N THR A 225 -7.94 -3.79 -7.91
CA THR A 225 -8.99 -4.78 -8.21
C THR A 225 -8.63 -5.75 -9.33
N THR A 226 -7.83 -5.33 -10.32
CA THR A 226 -7.45 -6.21 -11.44
C THR A 226 -6.28 -5.65 -12.24
N PHE A 227 -5.55 -6.55 -12.88
CA PHE A 227 -4.56 -6.20 -13.90
C PHE A 227 -4.70 -7.11 -15.13
N GLN A 228 -4.21 -6.66 -16.26
CA GLN A 228 -4.13 -7.48 -17.47
C GLN A 228 -2.90 -7.14 -18.30
N LEU A 229 -2.18 -8.16 -18.76
CA LEU A 229 -1.11 -8.03 -19.74
C LEU A 229 -1.69 -8.30 -21.14
N PHE A 230 -1.46 -7.37 -22.06
CA PHE A 230 -1.92 -7.47 -23.42
C PHE A 230 -0.74 -7.71 -24.36
N PRO A 231 -0.74 -8.80 -25.15
CA PRO A 231 0.23 -8.91 -26.23
C PRO A 231 -0.10 -7.88 -27.32
N ILE A 232 0.89 -7.12 -27.73
CA ILE A 232 0.82 -6.23 -28.88
C ILE A 232 1.32 -7.03 -30.09
N ASP A 233 0.57 -7.04 -31.19
CA ASP A 233 1.02 -7.67 -32.42
C ASP A 233 2.14 -6.85 -33.08
N GLU A 234 2.82 -7.46 -34.06
CA GLU A 234 3.90 -6.82 -34.82
C GLU A 234 3.47 -5.52 -35.57
N ALA A 235 2.19 -5.23 -35.62
CA ALA A 235 1.63 -4.01 -36.18
C ALA A 235 1.33 -2.95 -35.11
N GLY A 236 1.63 -3.24 -33.83
CA GLY A 236 1.35 -2.32 -32.71
C GLY A 236 -0.14 -2.17 -32.38
N HIS A 237 -0.97 -3.11 -32.82
CA HIS A 237 -2.40 -3.08 -32.57
C HIS A 237 -2.78 -4.18 -31.58
N SER A 238 -3.34 -3.77 -30.46
CA SER A 238 -4.06 -4.70 -29.59
C SER A 238 -5.27 -5.22 -30.35
N ASN A 239 -5.32 -6.52 -30.63
CA ASN A 239 -6.49 -7.17 -31.25
C ASN A 239 -7.72 -7.15 -30.32
N ASN A 240 -7.63 -6.54 -29.17
CA ASN A 240 -8.65 -6.54 -28.13
C ASN A 240 -9.14 -5.12 -27.81
N THR A 241 -9.51 -4.40 -28.86
CA THR A 241 -10.13 -3.09 -28.71
C THR A 241 -11.51 -3.25 -28.10
N GLY A 242 -11.65 -3.07 -26.79
CA GLY A 242 -12.93 -2.85 -26.15
C GLY A 242 -13.31 -3.78 -24.99
N ILE A 243 -12.46 -4.69 -24.52
CA ILE A 243 -12.73 -5.54 -23.35
C ILE A 243 -11.79 -5.19 -22.19
N TRP A 244 -11.70 -3.92 -21.90
CA TRP A 244 -10.67 -3.38 -21.02
C TRP A 244 -11.05 -3.41 -19.55
N PHE A 245 -12.33 -3.55 -19.21
CA PHE A 245 -12.83 -3.22 -17.89
C PHE A 245 -13.97 -4.08 -17.39
N TYR A 246 -14.20 -5.24 -17.97
CA TYR A 246 -15.20 -6.17 -17.47
C TYR A 246 -14.56 -7.51 -17.21
N ASN A 247 -14.10 -7.69 -15.99
CA ASN A 247 -14.08 -9.00 -15.41
C ASN A 247 -15.41 -9.11 -14.64
N ASP A 248 -16.40 -9.73 -15.28
CA ASP A 248 -17.53 -10.27 -14.53
C ASP A 248 -16.98 -11.45 -13.73
N SER A 249 -16.71 -11.21 -12.45
CA SER A 249 -16.46 -12.24 -11.44
C SER A 249 -17.77 -12.95 -11.13
#